data_e1c71404051df2d6c078df5e6e03e939
#
_entry.id   e1c71404051df2d6c078df5e6e03e939
#
_cell.length_a   1.000
_cell.length_b   1.000
_cell.length_c   1.000
_cell.angle_alpha   90.00
_cell.angle_beta   90.00
_cell.angle_gamma   90.00
#
_symmetry.space_group_name_H-M   'P 1'
#
loop_
_entity.id
_entity.type
_entity.pdbx_description
1 polymer ?
#
loop_
_entity_poly.entity_id
_entity_poly.type
_entity_poly.pdbx_seq_one_letter_code
_entity_poly.pdbx_strand_id
1 'polypeptide(L)'
;MELEKVIQVVLTTNKQAYEQIIKRYYSSIYHYVYQQVGDVEVSKELCQDIFFEAYRSLKRYNSKKASFQTWLYKIANYRCIDYLRSKAYQQRTFDGEDELKTLSESSDDALTRLIKEEKAQKINQLMRTCLKPKYERIMRYYFYADLSPQEIAILEKTSVKTIYTIIKRSLDKLKIALGGDCHE
;
A
#
# COMPACT_ATOMS: atom_id res chain seq x y z
N MET A 1 -13.15 21.83 -5.34
CA MET A 1 -12.98 22.41 -3.99
C MET A 1 -11.61 21.96 -3.48
N GLU A 2 -10.77 22.87 -3.00
CA GLU A 2 -9.45 22.49 -2.48
C GLU A 2 -9.59 21.55 -1.27
N LEU A 3 -8.77 20.53 -1.21
CA LEU A 3 -8.80 19.49 -0.17
C LEU A 3 -8.74 20.07 1.25
N GLU A 4 -7.95 21.12 1.46
CA GLU A 4 -7.84 21.78 2.76
C GLU A 4 -9.17 22.40 3.21
N LYS A 5 -9.95 22.98 2.28
CA LYS A 5 -11.29 23.48 2.58
C LYS A 5 -12.24 22.35 2.99
N VAL A 6 -12.17 21.20 2.30
CA VAL A 6 -12.97 20.02 2.67
C VAL A 6 -12.60 19.54 4.07
N ILE A 7 -11.30 19.44 4.39
CA ILE A 7 -10.84 19.04 5.72
C ILE A 7 -11.34 20.01 6.81
N GLN A 8 -11.27 21.30 6.56
CA GLN A 8 -11.79 22.30 7.50
C GLN A 8 -13.31 22.15 7.72
N VAL A 9 -14.08 21.96 6.65
CA VAL A 9 -15.54 21.72 6.73
C VAL A 9 -15.84 20.47 7.55
N VAL A 10 -15.10 19.38 7.34
CA VAL A 10 -15.25 18.13 8.13
C VAL A 10 -15.00 18.36 9.60
N LEU A 11 -13.97 19.15 9.93
CA LEU A 11 -13.56 19.39 11.31
C LEU A 11 -14.47 20.36 12.07
N THR A 12 -15.15 21.27 11.37
CA THR A 12 -15.90 22.38 12.01
C THR A 12 -17.40 22.27 11.85
N THR A 13 -17.90 21.87 10.68
CA THR A 13 -19.31 22.12 10.34
C THR A 13 -20.05 20.85 9.88
N ASN A 14 -19.46 20.05 8.99
CA ASN A 14 -20.17 18.96 8.34
C ASN A 14 -19.33 17.70 8.19
N LYS A 15 -19.57 16.73 9.07
CA LYS A 15 -18.92 15.42 9.04
C LYS A 15 -19.18 14.66 7.72
N GLN A 16 -20.33 14.84 7.08
CA GLN A 16 -20.67 14.18 5.81
C GLN A 16 -19.75 14.63 4.66
N ALA A 17 -19.13 15.81 4.76
CA ALA A 17 -18.12 16.25 3.79
C ALA A 17 -16.91 15.29 3.71
N TYR A 18 -16.70 14.43 4.72
CA TYR A 18 -15.66 13.41 4.69
C TYR A 18 -15.85 12.39 3.57
N GLU A 19 -17.08 12.16 3.14
CA GLU A 19 -17.38 11.30 1.99
C GLU A 19 -16.65 11.75 0.71
N GLN A 20 -16.43 13.05 0.51
CA GLN A 20 -15.67 13.56 -0.63
C GLN A 20 -14.19 13.14 -0.58
N ILE A 21 -13.63 13.04 0.62
CA ILE A 21 -12.27 12.55 0.83
C ILE A 21 -12.22 11.05 0.51
N ILE A 22 -13.17 10.27 1.00
CA ILE A 22 -13.27 8.85 0.70
C ILE A 22 -13.38 8.64 -0.82
N LYS A 23 -14.35 9.27 -1.49
CA LYS A 23 -14.53 9.16 -2.94
C LYS A 23 -13.27 9.49 -3.74
N ARG A 24 -12.50 10.47 -3.29
CA ARG A 24 -11.27 10.90 -3.97
C ARG A 24 -10.12 9.90 -3.84
N TYR A 25 -9.98 9.26 -2.68
CA TYR A 25 -8.80 8.45 -2.36
C TYR A 25 -9.07 6.95 -2.29
N TYR A 26 -10.34 6.50 -2.31
CA TYR A 26 -10.70 5.11 -2.11
C TYR A 26 -10.01 4.18 -3.13
N SER A 27 -10.12 4.48 -4.41
CA SER A 27 -9.55 3.62 -5.47
C SER A 27 -8.04 3.44 -5.32
N SER A 28 -7.31 4.52 -5.04
CA SER A 28 -5.84 4.46 -4.89
C SER A 28 -5.42 3.75 -3.61
N ILE A 29 -6.14 3.95 -2.50
CA ILE A 29 -5.88 3.23 -1.24
C ILE A 29 -6.24 1.75 -1.37
N TYR A 30 -7.39 1.42 -2.00
CA TYR A 30 -7.78 0.04 -2.25
C TYR A 30 -6.72 -0.70 -3.08
N HIS A 31 -6.28 -0.10 -4.20
CA HIS A 31 -5.22 -0.69 -5.02
C HIS A 31 -3.93 -0.93 -4.22
N TYR A 32 -3.51 0.06 -3.42
CA TYR A 32 -2.34 -0.06 -2.55
C TYR A 32 -2.46 -1.20 -1.54
N VAL A 33 -3.62 -1.33 -0.89
CA VAL A 33 -3.90 -2.39 0.08
C VAL A 33 -3.93 -3.75 -0.61
N TYR A 34 -4.67 -3.87 -1.72
CA TYR A 34 -4.80 -5.12 -2.47
C TYR A 34 -3.45 -5.65 -2.95
N GLN A 35 -2.57 -4.78 -3.44
CA GLN A 35 -1.21 -5.18 -3.83
C GLN A 35 -0.37 -5.75 -2.68
N GLN A 36 -0.72 -5.45 -1.43
CA GLN A 36 -0.02 -5.98 -0.27
C GLN A 36 -0.65 -7.24 0.31
N VAL A 37 -1.97 -7.31 0.29
CA VAL A 37 -2.76 -8.35 0.97
C VAL A 37 -3.13 -9.48 0.01
N GLY A 38 -3.47 -9.16 -1.24
CA GLY A 38 -3.85 -10.11 -2.29
C GLY A 38 -5.26 -10.71 -2.14
N ASP A 39 -6.09 -10.16 -1.25
CA ASP A 39 -7.45 -10.63 -0.98
C ASP A 39 -8.43 -9.48 -1.10
N VAL A 40 -9.51 -9.67 -1.87
CA VAL A 40 -10.51 -8.64 -2.20
C VAL A 40 -11.30 -8.20 -0.97
N GLU A 41 -11.81 -9.15 -0.20
CA GLU A 41 -12.67 -8.84 0.94
C GLU A 41 -11.86 -8.22 2.08
N VAL A 42 -10.71 -8.80 2.40
CA VAL A 42 -9.78 -8.21 3.38
C VAL A 42 -9.33 -6.81 2.96
N SER A 43 -9.11 -6.59 1.68
CA SER A 43 -8.73 -5.26 1.19
C SER A 43 -9.84 -4.23 1.37
N LYS A 44 -11.10 -4.60 1.19
CA LYS A 44 -12.26 -3.74 1.46
C LYS A 44 -12.36 -3.41 2.96
N GLU A 45 -12.23 -4.42 3.82
CA GLU A 45 -12.26 -4.25 5.28
C GLU A 45 -11.14 -3.32 5.76
N LEU A 46 -9.92 -3.56 5.31
CA LEU A 46 -8.78 -2.71 5.64
C LEU A 46 -8.95 -1.27 5.13
N CYS A 47 -9.54 -1.08 3.95
CA CYS A 47 -9.86 0.26 3.46
C CYS A 47 -10.84 0.98 4.39
N GLN A 48 -11.88 0.31 4.86
CA GLN A 48 -12.82 0.90 5.83
C GLN A 48 -12.10 1.31 7.10
N ASP A 49 -11.26 0.43 7.65
CA ASP A 49 -10.45 0.72 8.84
C ASP A 49 -9.50 1.90 8.64
N ILE A 50 -8.84 1.97 7.49
CA ILE A 50 -7.92 3.05 7.12
C ILE A 50 -8.64 4.39 7.09
N PHE A 51 -9.79 4.47 6.42
CA PHE A 51 -10.56 5.71 6.35
C PHE A 51 -11.18 6.07 7.70
N PHE A 52 -11.60 5.09 8.49
CA PHE A 52 -12.07 5.35 9.84
C PHE A 52 -10.97 5.91 10.74
N GLU A 53 -9.77 5.32 10.72
CA GLU A 53 -8.63 5.83 11.48
C GLU A 53 -8.17 7.21 11.00
N ALA A 54 -8.19 7.43 9.67
CA ALA A 54 -7.90 8.73 9.09
C ALA A 54 -8.91 9.79 9.59
N TYR A 55 -10.20 9.46 9.63
CA TYR A 55 -11.22 10.36 10.18
C TYR A 55 -10.97 10.68 11.65
N ARG A 56 -10.72 9.68 12.49
CA ARG A 56 -10.44 9.86 13.92
C ARG A 56 -9.21 10.72 14.18
N SER A 57 -8.19 10.55 13.37
CA SER A 57 -6.90 11.25 13.49
C SER A 57 -6.80 12.52 12.66
N LEU A 58 -7.88 12.93 11.95
CA LEU A 58 -7.89 14.08 11.04
C LEU A 58 -7.49 15.40 11.72
N LYS A 59 -7.86 15.58 12.98
CA LYS A 59 -7.45 16.74 13.81
C LYS A 59 -5.93 16.85 13.98
N ARG A 60 -5.20 15.74 13.85
CA ARG A 60 -3.73 15.68 13.99
C ARG A 60 -3.01 15.88 12.66
N TYR A 61 -3.76 15.89 11.54
CA TYR A 61 -3.18 16.15 10.23
C TYR A 61 -2.63 17.58 10.17
N ASN A 62 -1.45 17.73 9.57
CA ASN A 62 -0.80 19.02 9.39
C ASN A 62 -0.21 19.12 7.98
N SER A 63 -0.83 19.93 7.13
CA SER A 63 -0.42 20.13 5.74
C SER A 63 0.99 20.72 5.58
N LYS A 64 1.53 21.40 6.61
CA LYS A 64 2.92 21.90 6.59
C LYS A 64 3.96 20.79 6.71
N LYS A 65 3.57 19.60 7.25
CA LYS A 65 4.49 18.48 7.45
C LYS A 65 4.48 17.49 6.30
N ALA A 66 3.34 17.23 5.69
CA ALA A 66 3.19 16.29 4.58
C ALA A 66 1.88 16.55 3.83
N SER A 67 1.81 16.14 2.55
CA SER A 67 0.55 16.12 1.81
C SER A 67 -0.46 15.19 2.49
N PHE A 68 -1.75 15.43 2.27
CA PHE A 68 -2.80 14.56 2.82
C PHE A 68 -2.65 13.11 2.29
N GLN A 69 -2.32 12.99 1.02
CA GLN A 69 -2.04 11.69 0.39
C GLN A 69 -0.93 10.96 1.12
N THR A 70 0.22 11.59 1.32
CA THR A 70 1.36 11.02 2.06
C THR A 70 0.98 10.59 3.47
N TRP A 71 0.20 11.42 4.17
CA TRP A 71 -0.28 11.10 5.51
C TRP A 71 -1.26 9.93 5.52
N LEU A 72 -2.17 9.84 4.53
CA LEU A 72 -3.13 8.75 4.41
C LEU A 72 -2.43 7.42 4.08
N TYR A 73 -1.47 7.41 3.16
CA TYR A 73 -0.67 6.22 2.87
C TYR A 73 0.15 5.72 4.06
N LYS A 74 0.57 6.62 4.95
CA LYS A 74 1.20 6.22 6.21
C LYS A 74 0.24 5.38 7.06
N ILE A 75 -1.01 5.82 7.22
CA ILE A 75 -2.04 5.07 7.94
C ILE A 75 -2.28 3.72 7.26
N ALA A 76 -2.46 3.72 5.94
CA ALA A 76 -2.67 2.51 5.15
C ALA A 76 -1.53 1.49 5.35
N ASN A 77 -0.29 1.95 5.27
CA ASN A 77 0.87 1.07 5.47
C ASN A 77 0.90 0.43 6.86
N TYR A 78 0.61 1.19 7.93
CA TYR A 78 0.56 0.63 9.28
C TYR A 78 -0.53 -0.45 9.40
N ARG A 79 -1.73 -0.19 8.86
CA ARG A 79 -2.82 -1.17 8.89
C ARG A 79 -2.50 -2.45 8.11
N CYS A 80 -1.90 -2.33 6.93
CA CYS A 80 -1.44 -3.49 6.17
C CYS A 80 -0.37 -4.30 6.93
N ILE A 81 0.61 -3.63 7.53
CA ILE A 81 1.65 -4.30 8.31
C ILE A 81 1.06 -5.02 9.52
N ASP A 82 0.15 -4.39 10.25
CA ASP A 82 -0.49 -4.98 11.42
C ASP A 82 -1.31 -6.21 11.03
N TYR A 83 -2.08 -6.14 9.93
CA TYR A 83 -2.80 -7.30 9.39
C TYR A 83 -1.85 -8.43 9.00
N LEU A 84 -0.81 -8.15 8.22
CA LEU A 84 0.13 -9.16 7.76
C LEU A 84 0.89 -9.82 8.91
N ARG A 85 1.19 -9.09 9.97
CA ARG A 85 1.79 -9.64 11.20
C ARG A 85 0.81 -10.54 11.95
N SER A 86 -0.44 -10.11 12.07
CA SER A 86 -1.50 -10.91 12.70
C SER A 86 -1.74 -12.22 11.93
N LYS A 87 -1.85 -12.16 10.60
CA LYS A 87 -1.98 -13.36 9.75
C LYS A 87 -0.76 -14.29 9.87
N ALA A 88 0.44 -13.76 9.87
CA ALA A 88 1.66 -14.55 10.04
C ALA A 88 1.73 -15.22 11.43
N TYR A 89 1.22 -14.59 12.47
CA TYR A 89 1.10 -15.18 13.80
C TYR A 89 0.07 -16.31 13.82
N GLN A 90 -1.09 -16.11 13.19
CA GLN A 90 -2.14 -17.13 13.09
C GLN A 90 -1.67 -18.37 12.30
N GLN A 91 -0.97 -18.17 11.17
CA GLN A 91 -0.41 -19.28 10.37
C GLN A 91 0.63 -20.11 11.13
N ARG A 92 1.42 -19.50 12.01
CA ARG A 92 2.37 -20.23 12.87
C ARG A 92 1.69 -21.06 13.97
N THR A 93 0.45 -20.71 14.33
CA THR A 93 -0.34 -21.40 15.36
C THR A 93 -1.26 -22.47 14.77
N PHE A 94 -1.54 -22.41 13.48
CA PHE A 94 -2.36 -23.38 12.75
C PHE A 94 -1.58 -23.84 11.52
N ASP A 95 -0.89 -24.99 11.61
CA ASP A 95 -0.43 -25.75 10.45
C ASP A 95 -1.67 -26.34 9.75
N GLY A 96 -2.28 -25.58 8.85
CA GLY A 96 -3.44 -25.95 8.06
C GLY A 96 -3.38 -25.26 6.70
N GLU A 97 -3.43 -26.07 5.67
CA GLU A 97 -3.39 -25.68 4.26
C GLU A 97 -4.44 -24.62 3.94
N ASP A 98 -4.01 -23.42 3.52
CA ASP A 98 -4.88 -22.40 2.93
C ASP A 98 -4.81 -22.48 1.41
N GLU A 99 -5.89 -23.04 0.82
CA GLU A 99 -6.15 -23.02 -0.62
C GLU A 99 -6.24 -21.56 -1.13
N LEU A 100 -5.48 -21.26 -2.17
CA LEU A 100 -5.63 -20.05 -2.98
C LEU A 100 -7.03 -20.06 -3.64
N LYS A 101 -7.95 -19.25 -3.15
CA LYS A 101 -9.23 -19.02 -3.85
C LYS A 101 -9.00 -18.07 -5.03
N THR A 102 -8.90 -18.66 -6.20
CA THR A 102 -8.96 -17.98 -7.49
C THR A 102 -10.43 -17.68 -7.81
N LEU A 103 -10.82 -16.42 -7.91
CA LEU A 103 -12.11 -16.03 -8.46
C LEU A 103 -12.00 -15.92 -9.98
N SER A 104 -12.74 -16.76 -10.68
CA SER A 104 -12.86 -16.75 -12.15
C SER A 104 -13.99 -15.82 -12.59
N GLU A 105 -13.67 -14.85 -13.42
CA GLU A 105 -14.66 -14.22 -14.34
C GLU A 105 -14.05 -14.12 -15.73
N SER A 106 -14.84 -14.51 -16.73
CA SER A 106 -14.46 -14.79 -18.09
C SER A 106 -14.50 -13.56 -19.01
N SER A 107 -13.40 -13.27 -19.72
CA SER A 107 -13.31 -12.63 -21.04
C SER A 107 -11.85 -12.48 -21.46
N ASP A 108 -11.53 -12.15 -22.72
CA ASP A 108 -10.16 -11.95 -23.26
C ASP A 108 -9.33 -10.92 -22.47
N ASP A 109 -9.98 -10.03 -21.76
CA ASP A 109 -9.39 -9.12 -20.78
C ASP A 109 -8.91 -9.88 -19.51
N ALA A 110 -9.45 -11.06 -19.25
CA ALA A 110 -9.10 -11.89 -18.08
C ALA A 110 -7.69 -12.48 -18.20
N LEU A 111 -7.25 -12.93 -19.37
CA LEU A 111 -5.90 -13.48 -19.54
C LEU A 111 -4.83 -12.40 -19.33
N THR A 112 -5.03 -11.23 -19.91
CA THR A 112 -4.12 -10.09 -19.71
C THR A 112 -4.12 -9.64 -18.24
N ARG A 113 -5.25 -9.72 -17.56
CA ARG A 113 -5.39 -9.40 -16.13
C ARG A 113 -4.68 -10.43 -15.26
N LEU A 114 -4.87 -11.73 -15.52
CA LEU A 114 -4.18 -12.83 -14.85
C LEU A 114 -2.67 -12.72 -14.98
N ILE A 115 -2.16 -12.47 -16.19
CA ILE A 115 -0.71 -12.28 -16.43
C ILE A 115 -0.16 -11.07 -15.64
N LYS A 116 -0.92 -9.98 -15.55
CA LYS A 116 -0.52 -8.82 -14.73
C LYS A 116 -0.54 -9.13 -13.24
N GLU A 117 -1.53 -9.89 -12.78
CA GLU A 117 -1.67 -10.31 -11.37
C GLU A 117 -0.56 -11.27 -10.97
N GLU A 118 -0.25 -12.28 -11.79
CA GLU A 118 0.88 -13.19 -11.54
C GLU A 118 2.22 -12.44 -11.46
N LYS A 119 2.47 -11.51 -12.40
CA LYS A 119 3.67 -10.67 -12.37
C LYS A 119 3.73 -9.80 -11.11
N ALA A 120 2.61 -9.21 -10.71
CA ALA A 120 2.53 -8.41 -9.49
C ALA A 120 2.77 -9.26 -8.23
N GLN A 121 2.18 -10.46 -8.17
CA GLN A 121 2.41 -11.41 -7.06
C GLN A 121 3.87 -11.84 -6.99
N LYS A 122 4.50 -12.17 -8.12
CA LYS A 122 5.93 -12.51 -8.19
C LYS A 122 6.81 -11.35 -7.69
N ILE A 123 6.55 -10.13 -8.13
CA ILE A 123 7.27 -8.94 -7.67
C ILE A 123 7.07 -8.73 -6.15
N ASN A 124 5.85 -8.88 -5.64
CA ASN A 124 5.56 -8.78 -4.22
C ASN A 124 6.30 -9.83 -3.38
N GLN A 125 6.35 -11.07 -3.88
CA GLN A 125 7.12 -12.13 -3.25
C GLN A 125 8.61 -11.81 -3.22
N LEU A 126 9.18 -11.39 -4.35
CA LEU A 126 10.59 -10.99 -4.44
C LEU A 126 10.91 -9.80 -3.52
N MET A 127 10.02 -8.81 -3.42
CA MET A 127 10.23 -7.72 -2.46
C MET A 127 10.31 -8.23 -1.02
N ARG A 128 9.43 -9.18 -0.64
CA ARG A 128 9.41 -9.76 0.72
C ARG A 128 10.64 -10.61 1.01
N THR A 129 11.12 -11.39 0.04
CA THR A 129 12.22 -12.35 0.23
C THR A 129 13.60 -11.71 0.05
N CYS A 130 13.75 -10.80 -0.90
CA CYS A 130 15.06 -10.24 -1.28
C CYS A 130 15.40 -8.92 -0.57
N LEU A 131 14.40 -8.18 -0.07
CA LEU A 131 14.62 -6.87 0.53
C LEU A 131 14.52 -6.91 2.05
N LYS A 132 15.33 -6.05 2.71
CA LYS A 132 15.16 -5.80 4.15
C LYS A 132 13.80 -5.11 4.38
N PRO A 133 13.12 -5.31 5.53
CA PRO A 133 11.77 -4.77 5.78
C PRO A 133 11.63 -3.26 5.55
N LYS A 134 12.64 -2.47 5.88
CA LYS A 134 12.66 -1.03 5.59
C LYS A 134 12.72 -0.73 4.08
N TYR A 135 13.50 -1.51 3.32
CA TYR A 135 13.66 -1.32 1.87
C TYR A 135 12.39 -1.74 1.13
N GLU A 136 11.81 -2.88 1.53
CA GLU A 136 10.51 -3.34 1.03
C GLU A 136 9.43 -2.25 1.19
N ARG A 137 9.28 -1.68 2.40
CA ARG A 137 8.31 -0.62 2.68
C ARG A 137 8.52 0.61 1.79
N ILE A 138 9.77 1.05 1.59
CA ILE A 138 10.11 2.17 0.71
C ILE A 138 9.72 1.85 -0.73
N MET A 139 10.00 0.64 -1.21
CA MET A 139 9.64 0.22 -2.57
C MET A 139 8.13 0.13 -2.76
N ARG A 140 7.37 -0.27 -1.74
CA ARG A 140 5.90 -0.26 -1.79
C ARG A 140 5.34 1.16 -1.89
N TYR A 141 5.88 2.12 -1.15
CA TYR A 141 5.51 3.51 -1.31
C TYR A 141 5.83 4.03 -2.72
N TYR A 142 6.98 3.68 -3.24
CA TYR A 142 7.42 4.12 -4.55
C TYR A 142 6.57 3.55 -5.69
N PHE A 143 6.29 2.23 -5.67
CA PHE A 143 5.59 1.55 -6.77
C PHE A 143 4.06 1.62 -6.67
N TYR A 144 3.50 1.51 -5.48
CA TYR A 144 2.04 1.35 -5.32
C TYR A 144 1.34 2.61 -4.80
N ALA A 145 2.05 3.46 -4.09
CA ALA A 145 1.52 4.72 -3.59
C ALA A 145 1.87 5.92 -4.49
N ASP A 146 2.72 5.71 -5.50
CA ASP A 146 3.24 6.75 -6.40
C ASP A 146 3.80 7.96 -5.64
N LEU A 147 4.43 7.70 -4.49
CA LEU A 147 5.04 8.75 -3.69
C LEU A 147 6.43 9.11 -4.21
N SER A 148 6.69 10.39 -4.30
CA SER A 148 8.01 10.90 -4.65
C SER A 148 9.07 10.53 -3.59
N PRO A 149 10.35 10.42 -3.95
CA PRO A 149 11.41 10.20 -2.98
C PRO A 149 11.46 11.23 -1.84
N GLN A 150 11.02 12.46 -2.09
CA GLN A 150 10.89 13.53 -1.09
C GLN A 150 9.81 13.19 -0.05
N GLU A 151 8.64 12.77 -0.50
CA GLU A 151 7.54 12.37 0.37
C GLU A 151 7.88 11.13 1.19
N ILE A 152 8.53 10.14 0.56
CA ILE A 152 9.02 8.94 1.25
C ILE A 152 10.06 9.31 2.33
N ALA A 153 10.95 10.28 2.04
CA ALA A 153 11.93 10.78 3.00
C ALA A 153 11.27 11.38 4.26
N ILE A 154 10.17 12.11 4.06
CA ILE A 154 9.35 12.66 5.17
C ILE A 154 8.75 11.52 6.01
N LEU A 155 8.16 10.50 5.35
CA LEU A 155 7.55 9.34 6.04
C LEU A 155 8.57 8.54 6.84
N GLU A 156 9.73 8.27 6.25
CA GLU A 156 10.79 7.46 6.83
C GLU A 156 11.74 8.25 7.74
N LYS A 157 11.54 9.55 7.87
CA LYS A 157 12.37 10.48 8.66
C LYS A 157 13.86 10.33 8.31
N THR A 158 14.17 10.34 7.02
CA THR A 158 15.53 10.16 6.51
C THR A 158 15.83 11.14 5.38
N SER A 159 17.09 11.19 4.92
CA SER A 159 17.45 12.10 3.82
C SER A 159 16.93 11.59 2.47
N VAL A 160 16.58 12.51 1.58
CA VAL A 160 16.17 12.19 0.20
C VAL A 160 17.26 11.41 -0.53
N LYS A 161 18.54 11.76 -0.31
CA LYS A 161 19.70 11.04 -0.86
C LYS A 161 19.72 9.57 -0.44
N THR A 162 19.38 9.30 0.82
CA THR A 162 19.28 7.92 1.35
C THR A 162 18.14 7.16 0.63
N ILE A 163 16.98 7.79 0.40
CA ILE A 163 15.85 7.16 -0.32
C ILE A 163 16.26 6.79 -1.74
N TYR A 164 16.89 7.71 -2.50
CA TYR A 164 17.39 7.40 -3.85
C TYR A 164 18.35 6.20 -3.84
N THR A 165 19.27 6.16 -2.88
CA THR A 165 20.22 5.05 -2.74
C THR A 165 19.50 3.73 -2.47
N ILE A 166 18.48 3.74 -1.60
CA ILE A 166 17.70 2.55 -1.26
C ILE A 166 16.91 2.09 -2.49
N ILE A 167 16.21 2.99 -3.19
CA ILE A 167 15.46 2.65 -4.40
C ILE A 167 16.38 2.01 -5.44
N LYS A 168 17.52 2.64 -5.75
CA LYS A 168 18.48 2.11 -6.71
C LYS A 168 18.95 0.69 -6.34
N ARG A 169 19.44 0.51 -5.11
CA ARG A 169 19.92 -0.80 -4.62
C ARG A 169 18.83 -1.86 -4.61
N SER A 170 17.59 -1.48 -4.29
CA SER A 170 16.46 -2.39 -4.30
C SER A 170 16.09 -2.82 -5.72
N LEU A 171 16.08 -1.87 -6.67
CA LEU A 171 15.85 -2.17 -8.09
C LEU A 171 16.92 -3.11 -8.65
N ASP A 172 18.20 -2.88 -8.34
CA ASP A 172 19.30 -3.73 -8.78
C ASP A 172 19.13 -5.17 -8.25
N LYS A 173 18.76 -5.33 -6.96
CA LYS A 173 18.50 -6.64 -6.37
C LYS A 173 17.30 -7.35 -7.00
N LEU A 174 16.20 -6.63 -7.23
CA LEU A 174 15.00 -7.21 -7.84
C LEU A 174 15.26 -7.61 -9.29
N LYS A 175 16.04 -6.82 -10.04
CA LYS A 175 16.45 -7.19 -11.42
C LYS A 175 17.25 -8.48 -11.45
N ILE A 176 18.21 -8.65 -10.54
CA ILE A 176 19.01 -9.88 -10.43
C ILE A 176 18.11 -11.07 -10.12
N ALA A 177 17.18 -10.91 -9.16
CA ALA A 177 16.27 -11.97 -8.77
C ALA A 177 15.26 -12.34 -9.88
N LEU A 178 14.81 -11.37 -10.68
CA LEU A 178 13.96 -11.62 -11.85
C LEU A 178 14.73 -12.24 -13.01
N GLY A 179 16.01 -11.88 -13.21
CA GLY A 179 16.87 -12.41 -14.27
C GLY A 179 17.42 -13.80 -13.99
N GLY A 180 17.48 -14.23 -12.72
CA GLY A 180 17.88 -15.57 -12.31
C GLY A 180 16.87 -16.67 -12.68
N ASP A 181 15.62 -16.30 -12.96
CA ASP A 181 14.56 -17.23 -13.41
C ASP A 181 14.51 -17.41 -14.94
N CYS A 182 15.40 -16.78 -15.69
CA CYS A 182 15.44 -16.88 -17.16
C CYS A 182 16.43 -17.93 -17.70
N HIS A 183 17.07 -18.71 -16.81
CA HIS A 183 17.98 -19.78 -17.18
C HIS A 183 17.71 -21.05 -16.36
N GLU A 184 16.59 -21.71 -16.71
CA GLU A 184 16.44 -23.18 -16.66
C GLU A 184 15.50 -23.62 -17.76
#